data_13532c594891ec232a3131bb52fda114
#
_entry.id   13532c594891ec232a3131bb52fda114
#
_cell.length_a   1.000
_cell.length_b   1.000
_cell.length_c   1.000
_cell.angle_alpha   90.00
_cell.angle_beta   90.00
_cell.angle_gamma   90.00
#
_symmetry.space_group_name_H-M   'P 1'
#
loop_
_entity.id
_entity.type
_entity.pdbx_description
1 polymer ?
#
loop_
_entity_poly.entity_id
_entity_poly.type
_entity_poly.pdbx_seq_one_letter_code
_entity_poly.pdbx_strand_id
1 'polypeptide(L)'
;TFSLILFLLTVFTGVLRVLDVFIWAPKRRAVAQDELTEFDRDNAESLRRGEQTVVAARNAIVQASTDRPKWLEYTAGFFPVIFFIFILRSFLFEPFRIPSGSMMPTLETGDMILVNKYQYGLRLPVLNTKILPIGEPERGDVVVFRYPPNENIDYIKRVIGLPGDKIEYINKKLSINGKPVPIGEIG
;
A
#
# COMPACT_ATOMS: atom_id res chain seq x y z
N THR A 1 -6.72 3.81 11.64
CA THR A 1 -5.46 4.09 12.39
C THR A 1 -4.23 3.49 11.70
N PHE A 2 -4.25 2.18 11.34
CA PHE A 2 -3.11 1.55 10.66
C PHE A 2 -2.82 2.14 9.26
N SER A 3 -3.86 2.40 8.47
CA SER A 3 -3.70 3.01 7.13
C SER A 3 -3.10 4.41 7.20
N LEU A 4 -3.42 5.18 8.25
CA LEU A 4 -2.82 6.50 8.47
C LEU A 4 -1.31 6.39 8.80
N ILE A 5 -0.95 5.44 9.67
CA ILE A 5 0.48 5.21 10.01
C ILE A 5 1.27 4.81 8.76
N LEU A 6 0.73 3.88 7.96
CA LEU A 6 1.37 3.42 6.75
C LEU A 6 1.50 4.57 5.71
N PHE A 7 0.48 5.42 5.60
CA PHE A 7 0.51 6.61 4.75
C PHE A 7 1.61 7.58 5.19
N LEU A 8 1.65 7.94 6.48
CA LEU A 8 2.66 8.84 7.02
C LEU A 8 4.08 8.29 6.85
N LEU A 9 4.27 6.99 7.07
CA LEU A 9 5.54 6.31 6.87
C LEU A 9 5.97 6.35 5.39
N THR A 10 5.03 6.14 4.48
CA THR A 10 5.28 6.22 3.04
C THR A 10 5.68 7.63 2.62
N VAL A 11 4.96 8.65 3.10
CA VAL A 11 5.28 10.04 2.82
C VAL A 11 6.65 10.41 3.38
N PHE A 12 6.93 10.06 4.64
CA PHE A 12 8.21 10.33 5.28
C PHE A 12 9.40 9.71 4.53
N THR A 13 9.33 8.40 4.26
CA THR A 13 10.40 7.70 3.53
C THR A 13 10.52 8.18 2.08
N GLY A 14 9.40 8.53 1.44
CA GLY A 14 9.35 9.12 0.11
C GLY A 14 10.03 10.49 0.04
N VAL A 15 9.75 11.37 1.00
CA VAL A 15 10.41 12.69 1.10
C VAL A 15 11.92 12.50 1.27
N LEU A 16 12.36 11.63 2.18
CA LEU A 16 13.79 11.34 2.36
C LEU A 16 14.43 10.81 1.07
N ARG A 17 13.72 9.95 0.33
CA ARG A 17 14.20 9.43 -0.95
C ARG A 17 14.35 10.50 -2.00
N VAL A 18 13.39 11.42 -2.09
CA VAL A 18 13.44 12.57 -3.02
C VAL A 18 14.60 13.51 -2.64
N LEU A 19 14.74 13.84 -1.36
CA LEU A 19 15.85 14.67 -0.86
C LEU A 19 17.20 14.01 -1.15
N ASP A 20 17.32 12.68 -0.96
CA ASP A 20 18.55 11.98 -1.29
C ASP A 20 18.88 12.08 -2.78
N VAL A 21 17.93 11.77 -3.64
CA VAL A 21 18.16 11.72 -5.10
C VAL A 21 18.47 13.10 -5.68
N PHE A 22 17.75 14.13 -5.24
CA PHE A 22 17.85 15.46 -5.87
C PHE A 22 18.78 16.45 -5.16
N ILE A 23 19.07 16.25 -3.89
CA ILE A 23 19.86 17.20 -3.11
C ILE A 23 21.16 16.56 -2.60
N TRP A 24 21.07 15.45 -1.87
CA TRP A 24 22.24 14.90 -1.18
C TRP A 24 23.15 14.09 -2.09
N ALA A 25 22.62 13.27 -2.96
CA ALA A 25 23.41 12.48 -3.89
C ALA A 25 24.17 13.35 -4.90
N PRO A 26 23.59 14.39 -5.53
CA PRO A 26 24.35 15.31 -6.38
C PRO A 26 25.46 16.03 -5.62
N LYS A 27 25.20 16.50 -4.40
CA LYS A 27 26.23 17.16 -3.56
C LYS A 27 27.39 16.21 -3.25
N ARG A 28 27.09 14.97 -2.83
CA ARG A 28 28.14 13.97 -2.56
C ARG A 28 29.00 13.69 -3.81
N ARG A 29 28.34 13.56 -4.98
CA ARG A 29 29.03 13.32 -6.25
C ARG A 29 29.89 14.51 -6.67
N ALA A 30 29.45 15.76 -6.47
CA ALA A 30 30.23 16.93 -6.79
C ALA A 30 31.51 16.99 -5.96
N VAL A 31 31.38 16.83 -4.63
CA VAL A 31 32.57 16.81 -3.74
C VAL A 31 33.56 15.71 -4.14
N ALA A 32 33.07 14.50 -4.41
CA ALA A 32 33.93 13.41 -4.83
C ALA A 32 34.58 13.63 -6.20
N GLN A 33 33.91 14.34 -7.09
CA GLN A 33 34.46 14.67 -8.41
C GLN A 33 35.61 15.69 -8.29
N ASP A 34 35.51 16.66 -7.38
CA ASP A 34 36.57 17.59 -7.06
C ASP A 34 37.79 16.85 -6.44
N GLU A 35 37.56 15.98 -5.45
CA GLU A 35 38.59 15.13 -4.83
C GLU A 35 39.27 14.22 -5.87
N LEU A 36 38.49 13.56 -6.76
CA LEU A 36 39.02 12.72 -7.81
C LEU A 36 39.88 13.52 -8.81
N THR A 37 39.45 14.70 -9.16
CA THR A 37 40.20 15.55 -10.11
C THR A 37 41.54 15.99 -9.52
N GLU A 38 41.56 16.34 -8.25
CA GLU A 38 42.78 16.68 -7.52
C GLU A 38 43.68 15.44 -7.38
N PHE A 39 43.13 14.30 -6.95
CA PHE A 39 43.87 13.05 -6.83
C PHE A 39 44.48 12.59 -8.17
N ASP A 40 43.69 12.62 -9.26
CA ASP A 40 44.12 12.23 -10.60
C ASP A 40 45.22 13.13 -11.14
N ARG A 41 45.17 14.45 -10.79
CA ARG A 41 46.21 15.39 -11.15
C ARG A 41 47.54 15.10 -10.44
N ASP A 42 47.44 14.87 -9.12
CA ASP A 42 48.64 14.71 -8.28
C ASP A 42 49.31 13.33 -8.48
N ASN A 43 48.54 12.33 -8.93
CA ASN A 43 49.00 10.94 -9.15
C ASN A 43 49.04 10.57 -10.64
N ALA A 44 49.04 11.51 -11.56
CA ALA A 44 48.88 11.23 -13.00
C ALA A 44 49.95 10.26 -13.56
N GLU A 45 51.20 10.34 -13.08
CA GLU A 45 52.26 9.46 -13.54
C GLU A 45 52.13 8.05 -13.01
N SER A 46 51.79 7.85 -11.74
CA SER A 46 51.55 6.56 -11.11
C SER A 46 50.33 5.86 -11.70
N LEU A 47 49.27 6.62 -12.02
CA LEU A 47 48.09 6.11 -12.71
C LEU A 47 48.40 5.62 -14.12
N ARG A 48 49.30 6.34 -14.86
CA ARG A 48 49.77 5.89 -16.20
C ARG A 48 50.60 4.61 -16.13
N ARG A 49 51.35 4.42 -15.03
CA ARG A 49 52.13 3.20 -14.78
C ARG A 49 51.26 2.04 -14.29
N GLY A 50 49.99 2.29 -13.95
CA GLY A 50 49.07 1.25 -13.46
C GLY A 50 49.39 0.78 -12.04
N GLU A 51 49.97 1.62 -11.19
CA GLU A 51 50.31 1.25 -9.81
C GLU A 51 49.04 0.88 -9.05
N GLN A 52 48.94 -0.39 -8.65
CA GLN A 52 47.71 -0.97 -8.05
C GLN A 52 47.27 -0.23 -6.75
N THR A 53 48.23 0.27 -5.98
CA THR A 53 47.94 1.05 -4.75
C THR A 53 47.20 2.33 -5.06
N VAL A 54 47.62 3.06 -6.11
CA VAL A 54 46.99 4.33 -6.52
C VAL A 54 45.65 4.09 -7.18
N VAL A 55 45.53 3.03 -7.97
CA VAL A 55 44.24 2.62 -8.54
C VAL A 55 43.24 2.20 -7.45
N ALA A 56 43.70 1.47 -6.42
CA ALA A 56 42.86 1.10 -5.29
C ALA A 56 42.40 2.33 -4.48
N ALA A 57 43.30 3.29 -4.23
CA ALA A 57 42.96 4.56 -3.55
C ALA A 57 41.92 5.36 -4.35
N ARG A 58 42.11 5.48 -5.66
CA ARG A 58 41.13 6.12 -6.54
C ARG A 58 39.73 5.47 -6.47
N ASN A 59 39.71 4.14 -6.52
CA ASN A 59 38.46 3.38 -6.41
C ASN A 59 37.81 3.57 -5.03
N ALA A 60 38.58 3.73 -3.95
CA ALA A 60 38.04 4.02 -2.63
C ALA A 60 37.35 5.39 -2.57
N ILE A 61 37.90 6.43 -3.22
CA ILE A 61 37.27 7.76 -3.35
C ILE A 61 35.93 7.63 -4.10
N VAL A 62 35.90 6.87 -5.21
CA VAL A 62 34.66 6.62 -5.97
C VAL A 62 33.63 5.90 -5.12
N GLN A 63 34.03 4.89 -4.36
CA GLN A 63 33.11 4.17 -3.44
C GLN A 63 32.59 5.09 -2.36
N ALA A 64 33.44 5.84 -1.69
CA ALA A 64 33.01 6.79 -0.64
C ALA A 64 31.98 7.81 -1.13
N SER A 65 32.07 8.22 -2.40
CA SER A 65 31.08 9.14 -3.01
C SER A 65 29.72 8.51 -3.26
N THR A 66 29.71 7.19 -3.43
CA THR A 66 28.47 6.42 -3.69
C THR A 66 27.82 5.98 -2.38
N ASP A 67 28.61 5.85 -1.32
CA ASP A 67 28.12 5.38 -0.02
C ASP A 67 27.16 6.38 0.59
N ARG A 68 26.02 5.84 1.02
CA ARG A 68 25.00 6.61 1.75
C ARG A 68 25.22 6.45 3.24
N PRO A 69 24.92 7.49 4.03
CA PRO A 69 24.83 7.32 5.48
C PRO A 69 23.90 6.15 5.81
N LYS A 70 24.28 5.27 6.71
CA LYS A 70 23.51 4.06 7.05
C LYS A 70 22.04 4.34 7.40
N TRP A 71 21.80 5.42 8.15
CA TRP A 71 20.43 5.81 8.50
C TRP A 71 19.58 6.14 7.25
N LEU A 72 20.19 6.77 6.24
CA LEU A 72 19.51 7.13 5.00
C LEU A 72 19.31 5.90 4.09
N GLU A 73 20.27 5.00 4.09
CA GLU A 73 20.17 3.72 3.40
C GLU A 73 18.99 2.91 3.90
N TYR A 74 18.84 2.79 5.23
CA TYR A 74 17.70 2.07 5.82
C TYR A 74 16.38 2.81 5.63
N THR A 75 16.31 4.11 5.82
CA THR A 75 15.04 4.87 5.73
C THR A 75 14.58 5.08 4.29
N ALA A 76 15.41 5.68 3.46
CA ALA A 76 15.08 5.93 2.06
C ALA A 76 15.17 4.68 1.18
N GLY A 77 15.97 3.68 1.57
CA GLY A 77 16.11 2.40 0.88
C GLY A 77 14.84 1.54 0.97
N PHE A 78 14.16 1.56 2.11
CA PHE A 78 12.91 0.82 2.30
C PHE A 78 11.68 1.47 1.64
N PHE A 79 11.78 2.70 1.14
CA PHE A 79 10.66 3.38 0.48
C PHE A 79 9.96 2.53 -0.59
N PRO A 80 10.63 1.86 -1.54
CA PRO A 80 9.94 1.08 -2.56
C PRO A 80 9.07 -0.05 -1.98
N VAL A 81 9.56 -0.72 -0.93
CA VAL A 81 8.84 -1.81 -0.26
C VAL A 81 7.64 -1.27 0.49
N ILE A 82 7.83 -0.20 1.27
CA ILE A 82 6.75 0.46 2.03
C ILE A 82 5.69 1.00 1.08
N PHE A 83 6.10 1.63 -0.02
CA PHE A 83 5.22 2.16 -1.05
C PHE A 83 4.41 1.05 -1.73
N PHE A 84 5.05 -0.08 -2.06
CA PHE A 84 4.36 -1.23 -2.64
C PHE A 84 3.30 -1.80 -1.68
N ILE A 85 3.65 -1.99 -0.41
CA ILE A 85 2.70 -2.44 0.62
C ILE A 85 1.56 -1.43 0.79
N PHE A 86 1.89 -0.13 0.77
CA PHE A 86 0.89 0.92 0.85
C PHE A 86 -0.12 0.86 -0.31
N ILE A 87 0.35 0.72 -1.55
CA ILE A 87 -0.52 0.60 -2.73
C ILE A 87 -1.38 -0.66 -2.63
N LEU A 88 -0.77 -1.82 -2.34
CA LEU A 88 -1.49 -3.09 -2.20
C LEU A 88 -2.64 -2.97 -1.19
N ARG A 89 -2.32 -2.52 0.02
CA ARG A 89 -3.28 -2.46 1.12
C ARG A 89 -4.30 -1.32 0.97
N SER A 90 -3.91 -0.21 0.37
CA SER A 90 -4.80 0.95 0.21
C SER A 90 -5.82 0.79 -0.90
N PHE A 91 -5.44 0.15 -2.00
CA PHE A 91 -6.24 0.13 -3.22
C PHE A 91 -6.70 -1.26 -3.64
N LEU A 92 -5.96 -2.33 -3.31
CA LEU A 92 -6.23 -3.65 -3.84
C LEU A 92 -6.90 -4.56 -2.81
N PHE A 93 -6.21 -4.88 -1.72
CA PHE A 93 -6.66 -5.92 -0.81
C PHE A 93 -6.52 -5.53 0.65
N GLU A 94 -7.49 -5.95 1.46
CA GLU A 94 -7.44 -5.80 2.91
C GLU A 94 -7.78 -7.12 3.60
N PRO A 95 -6.86 -7.69 4.40
CA PRO A 95 -7.17 -8.85 5.21
C PRO A 95 -8.15 -8.44 6.32
N PHE A 96 -9.21 -9.23 6.48
CA PHE A 96 -10.25 -9.00 7.46
C PHE A 96 -10.55 -10.30 8.21
N ARG A 97 -10.77 -10.22 9.51
CA ARG A 97 -11.16 -11.37 10.33
C ARG A 97 -12.63 -11.28 10.67
N ILE A 98 -13.38 -12.36 10.46
CA ILE A 98 -14.81 -12.42 10.72
C ILE A 98 -15.08 -12.40 12.23
N PRO A 99 -15.74 -11.34 12.75
CA PRO A 99 -15.94 -11.20 14.19
C PRO A 99 -17.17 -11.94 14.72
N SER A 100 -18.12 -12.31 13.86
CA SER A 100 -19.40 -12.88 14.27
C SER A 100 -19.96 -13.87 13.27
N GLY A 101 -20.82 -14.81 13.74
CA GLY A 101 -21.46 -15.82 12.91
C GLY A 101 -22.66 -15.32 12.07
N SER A 102 -22.85 -14.02 11.87
CA SER A 102 -24.02 -13.48 11.15
C SER A 102 -24.04 -13.82 9.66
N MET A 103 -22.95 -14.38 9.13
CA MET A 103 -22.79 -14.79 7.73
C MET A 103 -22.71 -16.31 7.55
N MET A 104 -22.96 -17.08 8.60
CA MET A 104 -23.04 -18.55 8.50
C MET A 104 -24.17 -18.98 7.56
N PRO A 105 -23.99 -20.07 6.79
CA PRO A 105 -22.84 -20.95 6.74
C PRO A 105 -21.72 -20.47 5.79
N THR A 106 -21.88 -19.35 5.12
CA THR A 106 -20.92 -18.86 4.09
C THR A 106 -19.57 -18.47 4.70
N LEU A 107 -19.57 -17.84 5.88
CA LEU A 107 -18.39 -17.40 6.60
C LEU A 107 -18.53 -17.72 8.09
N GLU A 108 -17.52 -18.34 8.67
CA GLU A 108 -17.49 -18.70 10.08
C GLU A 108 -16.80 -17.65 10.93
N THR A 109 -17.14 -17.64 12.22
CA THR A 109 -16.46 -16.74 13.17
C THR A 109 -15.00 -17.13 13.32
N GLY A 110 -14.11 -16.16 13.08
CA GLY A 110 -12.66 -16.39 13.16
C GLY A 110 -11.98 -16.55 11.81
N ASP A 111 -12.72 -16.80 10.73
CA ASP A 111 -12.19 -16.90 9.39
C ASP A 111 -11.41 -15.65 8.98
N MET A 112 -10.35 -15.88 8.23
CA MET A 112 -9.57 -14.82 7.59
C MET A 112 -9.96 -14.70 6.13
N ILE A 113 -10.48 -13.56 5.74
CA ILE A 113 -10.85 -13.25 4.36
C ILE A 113 -9.98 -12.14 3.78
N LEU A 114 -9.88 -12.11 2.47
CA LEU A 114 -9.22 -11.04 1.74
C LEU A 114 -10.28 -10.21 1.02
N VAL A 115 -10.49 -8.99 1.49
CA VAL A 115 -11.48 -8.07 0.91
C VAL A 115 -10.88 -7.38 -0.31
N ASN A 116 -11.58 -7.49 -1.43
CA ASN A 116 -11.25 -6.79 -2.67
C ASN A 116 -11.75 -5.34 -2.59
N LYS A 117 -10.84 -4.37 -2.58
CA LYS A 117 -11.19 -2.95 -2.41
C LYS A 117 -11.53 -2.22 -3.71
N TYR A 118 -11.11 -2.74 -4.84
CA TYR A 118 -11.32 -2.09 -6.13
C TYR A 118 -12.62 -2.47 -6.85
N GLN A 119 -13.32 -3.52 -6.39
CA GLN A 119 -14.51 -4.06 -7.04
C GLN A 119 -15.58 -2.99 -7.35
N TYR A 120 -15.86 -2.11 -6.39
CA TYR A 120 -16.88 -1.06 -6.51
C TYR A 120 -16.29 0.34 -6.73
N GLY A 121 -15.00 0.40 -7.07
CA GLY A 121 -14.28 1.63 -7.38
C GLY A 121 -13.11 1.93 -6.43
N LEU A 122 -12.15 2.66 -6.96
CA LEU A 122 -10.99 3.08 -6.20
C LEU A 122 -11.34 4.23 -5.26
N ARG A 123 -10.88 4.12 -4.02
CA ARG A 123 -11.06 5.14 -2.98
C ARG A 123 -9.73 5.65 -2.48
N LEU A 124 -9.66 6.95 -2.18
CA LEU A 124 -8.47 7.53 -1.55
C LEU A 124 -8.24 6.90 -0.17
N PRO A 125 -7.00 6.48 0.12
CA PRO A 125 -6.66 6.04 1.46
C PRO A 125 -6.88 7.19 2.45
N VAL A 126 -7.24 6.87 3.71
CA VAL A 126 -7.55 7.80 4.79
C VAL A 126 -8.85 8.59 4.60
N LEU A 127 -9.04 9.28 3.48
CA LEU A 127 -10.24 10.10 3.21
C LEU A 127 -11.45 9.29 2.74
N ASN A 128 -11.21 8.05 2.26
CA ASN A 128 -12.24 7.14 1.74
C ASN A 128 -13.13 7.72 0.61
N THR A 129 -12.70 8.82 -0.01
CA THR A 129 -13.41 9.43 -1.14
C THR A 129 -13.24 8.58 -2.39
N LYS A 130 -14.36 8.25 -3.07
CA LYS A 130 -14.35 7.48 -4.33
C LYS A 130 -13.78 8.34 -5.46
N ILE A 131 -12.68 7.89 -6.07
CA ILE A 131 -11.99 8.58 -7.16
C ILE A 131 -12.48 8.06 -8.51
N LEU A 132 -12.56 6.72 -8.63
CA LEU A 132 -12.89 6.06 -9.88
C LEU A 132 -14.00 5.02 -9.61
N PRO A 133 -15.20 5.16 -10.23
CA PRO A 133 -16.20 4.10 -10.20
C PRO A 133 -15.77 2.96 -11.14
N ILE A 134 -15.82 1.71 -10.67
CA ILE A 134 -15.48 0.52 -11.47
C ILE A 134 -16.69 -0.37 -11.64
N GLY A 135 -17.41 -0.65 -10.55
CA GLY A 135 -18.59 -1.48 -10.54
C GLY A 135 -19.62 -1.03 -9.51
N GLU A 136 -20.76 -1.68 -9.51
CA GLU A 136 -21.82 -1.50 -8.51
C GLU A 136 -22.11 -2.84 -7.85
N PRO A 137 -22.57 -2.85 -6.57
CA PRO A 137 -22.95 -4.06 -5.88
C PRO A 137 -24.12 -4.76 -6.57
N GLU A 138 -24.07 -6.07 -6.66
CA GLU A 138 -25.14 -6.91 -7.17
C GLU A 138 -25.85 -7.63 -6.01
N ARG A 139 -27.07 -8.13 -6.26
CA ARG A 139 -27.78 -8.93 -5.26
C ARG A 139 -27.06 -10.25 -5.04
N GLY A 140 -26.83 -10.57 -3.78
CA GLY A 140 -26.08 -11.76 -3.37
C GLY A 140 -24.62 -11.48 -3.02
N ASP A 141 -24.07 -10.34 -3.42
CA ASP A 141 -22.70 -9.95 -3.08
C ASP A 141 -22.49 -9.90 -1.56
N VAL A 142 -21.34 -10.37 -1.12
CA VAL A 142 -20.88 -10.19 0.25
C VAL A 142 -20.02 -8.96 0.30
N VAL A 143 -20.47 -7.94 1.06
CA VAL A 143 -19.81 -6.64 1.13
C VAL A 143 -19.35 -6.33 2.55
N VAL A 144 -18.19 -5.68 2.64
CA VAL A 144 -17.71 -5.08 3.87
C VAL A 144 -17.97 -3.57 3.79
N PHE A 145 -18.57 -3.02 4.82
CA PHE A 145 -18.90 -1.60 4.89
C PHE A 145 -18.82 -1.08 6.32
N ARG A 146 -18.61 0.21 6.46
CA ARG A 146 -18.61 0.87 7.76
C ARG A 146 -20.03 0.96 8.31
N TYR A 147 -20.18 0.61 9.57
CA TYR A 147 -21.46 0.70 10.26
C TYR A 147 -21.90 2.16 10.40
N PRO A 148 -23.02 2.61 9.78
CA PRO A 148 -23.37 4.03 9.73
C PRO A 148 -23.50 4.75 11.07
N PRO A 149 -24.02 4.12 12.15
CA PRO A 149 -24.06 4.76 13.48
C PRO A 149 -22.68 4.88 14.15
N ASN A 150 -21.69 4.06 13.76
CA ASN A 150 -20.34 4.11 14.28
C ASN A 150 -19.35 3.63 13.23
N GLU A 151 -18.81 4.56 12.46
CA GLU A 151 -17.91 4.29 11.34
C GLU A 151 -16.53 3.68 11.71
N ASN A 152 -16.28 3.49 13.02
CA ASN A 152 -15.09 2.77 13.48
C ASN A 152 -15.27 1.24 13.45
N ILE A 153 -16.49 0.76 13.16
CA ILE A 153 -16.83 -0.66 13.13
C ILE A 153 -17.15 -1.05 11.69
N ASP A 154 -16.46 -2.08 11.21
CA ASP A 154 -16.75 -2.66 9.91
C ASP A 154 -17.74 -3.81 10.06
N TYR A 155 -18.75 -3.83 9.19
CA TYR A 155 -19.71 -4.90 9.06
C TYR A 155 -19.52 -5.67 7.76
N ILE A 156 -19.79 -6.96 7.83
CA ILE A 156 -19.87 -7.81 6.64
C ILE A 156 -21.29 -8.35 6.53
N LYS A 157 -21.94 -8.13 5.39
CA LYS A 157 -23.31 -8.55 5.11
C LYS A 157 -23.48 -8.90 3.63
N ARG A 158 -24.54 -9.65 3.35
CA ARG A 158 -24.97 -9.95 1.98
C ARG A 158 -25.93 -8.88 1.47
N VAL A 159 -25.72 -8.42 0.26
CA VAL A 159 -26.61 -7.47 -0.43
C VAL A 159 -27.89 -8.22 -0.83
N ILE A 160 -29.02 -7.80 -0.26
CA ILE A 160 -30.33 -8.39 -0.54
C ILE A 160 -31.11 -7.55 -1.55
N GLY A 161 -31.05 -6.24 -1.43
CA GLY A 161 -31.74 -5.31 -2.29
C GLY A 161 -30.83 -4.25 -2.86
N LEU A 162 -31.21 -3.74 -4.02
CA LEU A 162 -30.54 -2.66 -4.72
C LEU A 162 -31.37 -1.37 -4.63
N PRO A 163 -30.81 -0.21 -4.95
CA PRO A 163 -31.56 1.04 -5.00
C PRO A 163 -32.83 0.92 -5.85
N GLY A 164 -33.98 1.33 -5.29
CA GLY A 164 -35.27 1.22 -5.95
C GLY A 164 -36.04 -0.09 -5.69
N ASP A 165 -35.43 -1.09 -5.06
CA ASP A 165 -36.13 -2.32 -4.70
C ASP A 165 -37.10 -2.12 -3.53
N LYS A 166 -38.25 -2.75 -3.65
CA LYS A 166 -39.22 -2.90 -2.54
C LYS A 166 -38.93 -4.21 -1.82
N ILE A 167 -38.49 -4.14 -0.56
CA ILE A 167 -38.17 -5.30 0.27
C ILE A 167 -39.25 -5.46 1.32
N GLU A 168 -39.84 -6.64 1.40
CA GLU A 168 -40.83 -7.01 2.38
C GLU A 168 -40.38 -8.26 3.16
N TYR A 169 -40.48 -8.19 4.49
CA TYR A 169 -40.18 -9.32 5.38
C TYR A 169 -41.34 -9.55 6.33
N ILE A 170 -42.19 -10.53 5.97
CA ILE A 170 -43.44 -10.83 6.67
C ILE A 170 -43.43 -12.30 7.05
N ASN A 171 -43.70 -12.58 8.31
CA ASN A 171 -43.76 -13.96 8.83
C ASN A 171 -42.52 -14.80 8.48
N LYS A 172 -41.33 -14.23 8.62
CA LYS A 172 -40.01 -14.83 8.28
C LYS A 172 -39.86 -15.19 6.81
N LYS A 173 -40.69 -14.64 5.92
CA LYS A 173 -40.55 -14.77 4.48
C LYS A 173 -40.12 -13.45 3.87
N LEU A 174 -39.02 -13.52 3.11
CA LEU A 174 -38.47 -12.40 2.39
C LEU A 174 -39.05 -12.35 0.97
N SER A 175 -39.50 -11.18 0.54
CA SER A 175 -39.85 -10.91 -0.85
C SER A 175 -39.20 -9.64 -1.35
N ILE A 176 -38.82 -9.66 -2.61
CA ILE A 176 -38.20 -8.54 -3.30
C ILE A 176 -39.03 -8.22 -4.54
N ASN A 177 -39.54 -6.99 -4.62
CA ASN A 177 -40.44 -6.54 -5.68
C ASN A 177 -41.66 -7.47 -5.86
N GLY A 178 -42.23 -7.95 -4.75
CA GLY A 178 -43.36 -8.86 -4.74
C GLY A 178 -43.05 -10.32 -5.09
N LYS A 179 -41.78 -10.67 -5.38
CA LYS A 179 -41.37 -12.05 -5.65
C LYS A 179 -40.75 -12.67 -4.38
N PRO A 180 -41.23 -13.82 -3.92
CA PRO A 180 -40.66 -14.49 -2.74
C PRO A 180 -39.23 -14.97 -3.03
N VAL A 181 -38.34 -14.78 -2.07
CA VAL A 181 -36.99 -15.35 -2.12
C VAL A 181 -37.05 -16.76 -1.60
N PRO A 182 -36.58 -17.77 -2.35
CA PRO A 182 -36.60 -19.15 -1.89
C PRO A 182 -35.68 -19.30 -0.68
N ILE A 183 -36.19 -19.95 0.36
CA ILE A 183 -35.42 -20.34 1.54
C ILE A 183 -34.89 -21.74 1.24
N GLY A 184 -33.56 -21.85 1.03
CA GLY A 184 -32.90 -23.13 0.95
C GLY A 184 -32.87 -23.82 2.33
N GLU A 185 -33.11 -25.10 2.40
CA GLU A 185 -32.79 -25.87 3.60
C GLU A 185 -31.27 -25.91 3.74
N ILE A 186 -30.78 -25.52 4.91
CA ILE A 186 -29.38 -25.70 5.28
C ILE A 186 -29.25 -27.17 5.71
N GLY A 187 -28.72 -28.00 4.82
CA GLY A 187 -28.38 -29.38 5.14
C GLY A 187 -27.18 -29.47 6.08
#